data_5bb2ea73050a109ec75b2df09e88e304
#
_entry.id   5bb2ea73050a109ec75b2df09e88e304
#
_cell.length_a   1.000
_cell.length_b   1.000
_cell.length_c   1.000
_cell.angle_alpha   90.00
_cell.angle_beta   90.00
_cell.angle_gamma   90.00
#
_symmetry.space_group_name_H-M   'P 1'
#
loop_
_entity.id
_entity.type
_entity.pdbx_description
1 polymer ?
#
loop_
_entity_poly.entity_id
_entity_poly.type
_entity_poly.pdbx_seq_one_letter_code
_entity_poly.pdbx_strand_id
1 'polypeptide(L)'
;MRMQDIAAAIRGGLIQQDRLLKFDSPLGTDALVVQRAVGRSRIGRDYSFTLDVMSTDGGLELKKLIAQPATLWIQQADRSYRPVSGYLYTARRLGANGGLTTYQIELRPWMHVLRFRRDQKIWIDKSVEEIIADVLDMHPEARGRFRFALSNPLPSRSYTRQHETGWHFVHRLMEDEGLYCAWQQADDGKSHTLVITDNLQAFAPLSPETVRFYRGGADSEADAFTQWSGTRTLQSVALSTRTFDYKNPSLPTAPKGTNVPTMPGQGALPDQLEVYEYTGAYTYLDQTRGDHLTKVRMEEWESRAKRFHGVGGVRGIDAGRRFTLSDHPGHDRDSADQREFATIEVAWWIENNLPVSDGGLHFPHSLGQELDRMRARYRDISAFQALHGDGSVGFYLVEVEAQRASIPYRSPFEHHKPEMHLETAIVVGPQGEEVYTDALNRIRVRFVWDRVNPGDENASCWVRVVQSDTGGGYGGVHIPRIGEEVLIDYVGG
;
A
#
# COMPACT_ATOMS: atom_id res chain seq x y z
N MET A 1 -36.76 -7.05 19.57
CA MET A 1 -36.58 -8.52 19.53
C MET A 1 -35.70 -8.91 20.72
N ARG A 2 -36.00 -9.97 21.45
CA ARG A 2 -35.13 -10.37 22.58
C ARG A 2 -33.86 -11.03 22.05
N MET A 3 -32.75 -10.96 22.79
CA MET A 3 -31.48 -11.59 22.38
C MET A 3 -31.62 -13.09 22.07
N GLN A 4 -32.57 -13.78 22.73
CA GLN A 4 -32.88 -15.18 22.45
C GLN A 4 -33.51 -15.41 21.08
N ASP A 5 -34.30 -14.45 20.60
CA ASP A 5 -34.95 -14.50 19.27
C ASP A 5 -33.92 -14.32 18.15
N ILE A 6 -32.84 -13.56 18.42
CA ILE A 6 -31.73 -13.35 17.51
C ILE A 6 -30.84 -14.60 17.44
N ALA A 7 -30.53 -15.20 18.58
CA ALA A 7 -29.79 -16.46 18.61
C ALA A 7 -30.54 -17.56 17.83
N ALA A 8 -31.87 -17.54 17.87
CA ALA A 8 -32.72 -18.44 17.08
C ALA A 8 -32.67 -18.10 15.58
N ALA A 9 -32.69 -16.82 15.22
CA ALA A 9 -32.61 -16.36 13.82
C ALA A 9 -31.23 -16.68 13.20
N ILE A 10 -30.14 -16.52 13.96
CA ILE A 10 -28.80 -16.92 13.52
C ILE A 10 -28.71 -18.43 13.26
N ARG A 11 -29.26 -19.25 14.17
CA ARG A 11 -29.32 -20.70 13.99
C ARG A 11 -30.19 -21.14 12.81
N GLY A 12 -31.16 -20.31 12.44
CA GLY A 12 -32.05 -20.54 11.30
C GLY A 12 -31.44 -20.20 9.93
N GLY A 13 -30.22 -19.67 9.86
CA GLY A 13 -29.53 -19.34 8.61
C GLY A 13 -30.13 -18.18 7.79
N LEU A 14 -31.05 -17.41 8.37
CA LEU A 14 -31.79 -16.37 7.64
C LEU A 14 -31.30 -14.94 7.92
N ILE A 15 -30.32 -14.79 8.82
CA ILE A 15 -30.04 -13.45 9.36
C ILE A 15 -29.16 -12.61 8.44
N GLN A 16 -28.41 -13.20 7.52
CA GLN A 16 -27.55 -12.48 6.58
C GLN A 16 -28.23 -12.13 5.25
N GLN A 17 -29.45 -12.58 5.01
CA GLN A 17 -30.20 -12.22 3.81
C GLN A 17 -30.56 -10.72 3.83
N ASP A 18 -30.32 -10.05 2.70
CA ASP A 18 -30.63 -8.61 2.51
C ASP A 18 -30.06 -7.69 3.59
N ARG A 19 -28.91 -8.01 4.15
CA ARG A 19 -28.19 -7.18 5.10
C ARG A 19 -27.17 -6.29 4.42
N LEU A 20 -26.88 -5.13 5.03
CA LEU A 20 -25.84 -4.21 4.56
C LEU A 20 -24.47 -4.89 4.51
N LEU A 21 -24.19 -5.75 5.48
CA LEU A 21 -22.96 -6.55 5.55
C LEU A 21 -23.27 -8.04 5.61
N LYS A 22 -22.54 -8.84 4.81
CA LYS A 22 -22.48 -10.31 4.90
C LYS A 22 -21.04 -10.74 5.07
N PHE A 23 -20.83 -11.94 5.61
CA PHE A 23 -19.48 -12.45 5.86
C PHE A 23 -19.40 -13.95 5.59
N ASP A 24 -18.51 -14.29 4.68
CA ASP A 24 -18.11 -15.67 4.43
C ASP A 24 -16.87 -15.98 5.22
N SER A 25 -17.00 -16.89 6.19
CA SER A 25 -15.93 -17.30 7.09
C SER A 25 -15.48 -18.74 6.82
N PRO A 26 -14.25 -19.11 7.25
CA PRO A 26 -13.79 -20.50 7.15
C PRO A 26 -14.58 -21.48 8.01
N LEU A 27 -15.42 -20.98 8.94
CA LEU A 27 -16.27 -21.81 9.81
C LEU A 27 -17.62 -22.17 9.16
N GLY A 28 -17.87 -21.67 7.93
CA GLY A 28 -19.11 -21.87 7.19
C GLY A 28 -20.05 -20.69 7.23
N THR A 29 -21.14 -20.80 6.47
CA THR A 29 -22.16 -19.77 6.33
C THR A 29 -22.85 -19.53 7.67
N ASP A 30 -23.04 -18.26 8.02
CA ASP A 30 -23.72 -17.80 9.23
C ASP A 30 -23.08 -18.19 10.58
N ALA A 31 -21.91 -18.84 10.58
CA ALA A 31 -21.17 -19.11 11.82
C ALA A 31 -20.72 -17.80 12.50
N LEU A 32 -20.41 -16.79 11.71
CA LEU A 32 -20.04 -15.44 12.14
C LEU A 32 -20.89 -14.41 11.39
N VAL A 33 -21.61 -13.57 12.11
CA VAL A 33 -22.45 -12.50 11.55
C VAL A 33 -21.88 -11.16 11.91
N VAL A 34 -21.54 -10.32 10.89
CA VAL A 34 -20.97 -9.00 11.12
C VAL A 34 -21.99 -8.04 11.70
N GLN A 35 -21.64 -7.42 12.81
CA GLN A 35 -22.42 -6.34 13.43
C GLN A 35 -21.87 -4.99 13.01
N ARG A 36 -20.55 -4.79 13.09
CA ARG A 36 -19.87 -3.54 12.79
C ARG A 36 -18.59 -3.80 11.99
N ALA A 37 -18.25 -2.85 11.12
CA ALA A 37 -17.02 -2.86 10.37
C ALA A 37 -16.38 -1.48 10.35
N VAL A 38 -15.09 -1.41 10.59
CA VAL A 38 -14.27 -0.22 10.33
C VAL A 38 -13.16 -0.64 9.39
N GLY A 39 -13.05 0.06 8.27
CA GLY A 39 -12.09 -0.27 7.22
C GLY A 39 -11.23 0.92 6.82
N ARG A 40 -10.06 0.62 6.26
CA ARG A 40 -9.20 1.61 5.60
C ARG A 40 -8.55 0.98 4.40
N SER A 41 -8.42 1.76 3.32
CA SER A 41 -7.70 1.39 2.10
C SER A 41 -7.00 2.62 1.56
N ARG A 42 -5.75 2.47 1.12
CA ARG A 42 -4.93 3.56 0.56
C ARG A 42 -4.11 3.04 -0.60
N ILE A 43 -3.96 3.84 -1.66
CA ILE A 43 -3.01 3.55 -2.75
C ILE A 43 -1.60 3.36 -2.18
N GLY A 44 -0.91 2.32 -2.65
CA GLY A 44 0.43 1.98 -2.20
C GLY A 44 0.51 1.30 -0.83
N ARG A 45 -0.62 0.88 -0.25
CA ARG A 45 -0.66 0.21 1.06
C ARG A 45 -1.67 -0.95 1.08
N ASP A 46 -1.58 -1.74 2.15
CA ASP A 46 -2.57 -2.76 2.45
C ASP A 46 -3.90 -2.11 2.85
N TYR A 47 -5.02 -2.73 2.45
CA TYR A 47 -6.29 -2.44 3.11
C TYR A 47 -6.41 -3.23 4.41
N SER A 48 -7.28 -2.76 5.29
CA SER A 48 -7.65 -3.46 6.52
C SER A 48 -9.10 -3.25 6.85
N PHE A 49 -9.76 -4.30 7.37
CA PHE A 49 -11.08 -4.21 7.97
C PHE A 49 -11.05 -4.88 9.34
N THR A 50 -11.43 -4.13 10.36
CA THR A 50 -11.73 -4.67 11.69
C THR A 50 -13.23 -4.88 11.78
N LEU A 51 -13.65 -6.07 12.16
CA LEU A 51 -15.04 -6.49 12.20
C LEU A 51 -15.42 -6.95 13.61
N ASP A 52 -16.47 -6.37 14.18
CA ASP A 52 -17.18 -6.99 15.32
C ASP A 52 -18.18 -7.98 14.75
N VAL A 53 -18.03 -9.24 15.10
CA VAL A 53 -18.85 -10.34 14.61
C VAL A 53 -19.50 -11.09 15.77
N MET A 54 -20.72 -11.59 15.57
CA MET A 54 -21.47 -12.35 16.56
C MET A 54 -21.57 -13.80 16.15
N SER A 55 -21.54 -14.71 17.15
CA SER A 55 -21.76 -16.13 16.98
C SER A 55 -22.61 -16.68 18.12
N THR A 56 -23.36 -17.74 17.84
CA THR A 56 -24.03 -18.54 18.87
C THR A 56 -23.07 -19.51 19.57
N ASP A 57 -21.88 -19.71 19.02
CA ASP A 57 -20.80 -20.53 19.63
C ASP A 57 -19.91 -19.61 20.48
N GLY A 58 -19.97 -19.79 21.80
CA GLY A 58 -19.12 -19.08 22.77
C GLY A 58 -17.74 -19.69 22.92
N GLY A 59 -17.49 -20.85 22.33
CA GLY A 59 -16.27 -21.63 22.44
C GLY A 59 -15.44 -21.70 21.16
N LEU A 60 -15.58 -20.75 20.22
CA LEU A 60 -14.84 -20.75 18.97
C LEU A 60 -13.34 -20.83 19.21
N GLU A 61 -12.69 -21.81 18.58
CA GLU A 61 -11.24 -21.95 18.59
C GLU A 61 -10.62 -20.93 17.62
N LEU A 62 -10.19 -19.77 18.15
CA LEU A 62 -9.69 -18.64 17.35
C LEU A 62 -8.52 -19.01 16.45
N LYS A 63 -7.71 -19.99 16.85
CA LYS A 63 -6.59 -20.50 16.05
C LYS A 63 -7.03 -21.01 14.67
N LYS A 64 -8.25 -21.55 14.55
CA LYS A 64 -8.80 -22.03 13.28
C LYS A 64 -9.18 -20.91 12.31
N LEU A 65 -9.25 -19.67 12.78
CA LEU A 65 -9.52 -18.49 11.97
C LEU A 65 -8.24 -17.88 11.40
N ILE A 66 -7.12 -17.97 12.11
CA ILE A 66 -5.88 -17.28 11.75
C ILE A 66 -5.31 -17.81 10.44
N ALA A 67 -4.88 -16.90 9.56
CA ALA A 67 -4.37 -17.17 8.22
C ALA A 67 -5.36 -17.84 7.26
N GLN A 68 -6.65 -17.88 7.61
CA GLN A 68 -7.68 -18.43 6.73
C GLN A 68 -8.31 -17.33 5.85
N PRO A 69 -8.70 -17.68 4.61
CA PRO A 69 -9.40 -16.77 3.73
C PRO A 69 -10.81 -16.48 4.25
N ALA A 70 -11.25 -15.25 4.06
CA ALA A 70 -12.59 -14.80 4.39
C ALA A 70 -13.00 -13.65 3.45
N THR A 71 -14.31 -13.39 3.35
CA THR A 71 -14.84 -12.32 2.50
C THR A 71 -15.92 -11.54 3.21
N LEU A 72 -15.69 -10.23 3.29
CA LEU A 72 -16.71 -9.26 3.68
C LEU A 72 -17.46 -8.80 2.43
N TRP A 73 -18.77 -8.88 2.43
CA TRP A 73 -19.65 -8.41 1.38
C TRP A 73 -20.37 -7.14 1.84
N ILE A 74 -20.24 -6.08 1.05
CA ILE A 74 -20.86 -4.77 1.33
C ILE A 74 -21.94 -4.54 0.29
N GLN A 75 -23.19 -4.32 0.74
CA GLN A 75 -24.32 -4.05 -0.16
C GLN A 75 -24.18 -2.68 -0.82
N GLN A 76 -24.37 -2.64 -2.13
CA GLN A 76 -24.35 -1.45 -2.96
C GLN A 76 -25.74 -0.77 -2.98
N ALA A 77 -25.83 0.41 -3.61
CA ALA A 77 -27.08 1.14 -3.78
C ALA A 77 -28.12 0.33 -4.58
N ASP A 78 -27.69 -0.40 -5.59
CA ASP A 78 -28.51 -1.27 -6.44
C ASP A 78 -28.84 -2.63 -5.80
N ARG A 79 -28.48 -2.82 -4.51
CA ARG A 79 -28.62 -4.05 -3.74
C ARG A 79 -27.73 -5.21 -4.16
N SER A 80 -26.85 -5.04 -5.14
CA SER A 80 -25.76 -5.97 -5.40
C SER A 80 -24.75 -5.95 -4.24
N TYR A 81 -23.78 -6.87 -4.24
CA TYR A 81 -22.78 -6.94 -3.20
C TYR A 81 -21.36 -6.78 -3.77
N ARG A 82 -20.60 -5.89 -3.16
CA ARG A 82 -19.19 -5.73 -3.42
C ARG A 82 -18.38 -6.58 -2.43
N PRO A 83 -17.50 -7.48 -2.91
CA PRO A 83 -16.64 -8.26 -2.02
C PRO A 83 -15.43 -7.45 -1.55
N VAL A 84 -14.95 -7.79 -0.36
CA VAL A 84 -13.62 -7.51 0.16
C VAL A 84 -13.08 -8.83 0.68
N SER A 85 -12.34 -9.53 -0.16
CA SER A 85 -11.70 -10.79 0.20
C SER A 85 -10.37 -10.55 0.91
N GLY A 86 -9.93 -11.45 1.74
CA GLY A 86 -8.65 -11.33 2.46
C GLY A 86 -8.38 -12.54 3.32
N TYR A 87 -7.42 -12.35 4.22
CA TYR A 87 -7.04 -13.35 5.23
C TYR A 87 -7.25 -12.78 6.61
N LEU A 88 -7.58 -13.63 7.57
CA LEU A 88 -7.76 -13.23 8.97
C LEU A 88 -6.43 -13.27 9.71
N TYR A 89 -5.98 -12.12 10.19
CA TYR A 89 -4.69 -11.98 10.88
C TYR A 89 -4.83 -11.89 12.38
N THR A 90 -5.95 -11.36 12.86
CA THR A 90 -6.23 -11.20 14.29
C THR A 90 -7.62 -11.72 14.59
N ALA A 91 -7.79 -12.42 15.70
CA ALA A 91 -9.08 -12.81 16.22
C ALA A 91 -9.06 -12.74 17.74
N ARG A 92 -10.08 -12.13 18.35
CA ARG A 92 -10.26 -12.08 19.81
C ARG A 92 -11.72 -12.20 20.21
N ARG A 93 -11.96 -12.74 21.39
CA ARG A 93 -13.28 -12.75 22.02
C ARG A 93 -13.46 -11.46 22.80
N LEU A 94 -14.54 -10.74 22.59
CA LEU A 94 -14.87 -9.51 23.33
C LEU A 94 -15.70 -9.80 24.56
N GLY A 95 -16.76 -10.60 24.40
CA GLY A 95 -17.65 -10.95 25.49
C GLY A 95 -18.88 -11.73 25.03
N ALA A 96 -19.77 -12.04 25.95
CA ALA A 96 -21.01 -12.75 25.65
C ALA A 96 -22.19 -12.07 26.34
N ASN A 97 -23.35 -12.07 25.66
CA ASN A 97 -24.61 -11.57 26.18
C ASN A 97 -25.79 -12.36 25.57
N GLY A 98 -26.70 -12.86 26.43
CA GLY A 98 -27.95 -13.44 25.99
C GLY A 98 -27.86 -14.65 25.04
N GLY A 99 -26.78 -15.45 25.12
CA GLY A 99 -26.56 -16.62 24.25
C GLY A 99 -25.82 -16.27 22.94
N LEU A 100 -25.39 -15.02 22.78
CA LEU A 100 -24.51 -14.58 21.70
C LEU A 100 -23.15 -14.20 22.24
N THR A 101 -22.11 -14.58 21.55
CA THR A 101 -20.72 -14.17 21.83
C THR A 101 -20.25 -13.26 20.73
N THR A 102 -19.69 -12.11 21.12
CA THR A 102 -19.07 -11.16 20.20
C THR A 102 -17.58 -11.43 20.12
N TYR A 103 -17.10 -11.52 18.90
CA TYR A 103 -15.69 -11.63 18.56
C TYR A 103 -15.29 -10.41 17.75
N GLN A 104 -14.00 -10.12 17.74
CA GLN A 104 -13.43 -9.13 16.82
C GLN A 104 -12.35 -9.80 15.99
N ILE A 105 -12.41 -9.58 14.68
CA ILE A 105 -11.48 -10.14 13.70
C ILE A 105 -10.93 -9.04 12.81
N GLU A 106 -9.74 -9.26 12.28
CA GLU A 106 -9.10 -8.34 11.34
C GLU A 106 -8.82 -9.04 10.01
N LEU A 107 -9.34 -8.45 8.93
CA LEU A 107 -9.20 -8.90 7.56
C LEU A 107 -8.19 -8.01 6.82
N ARG A 108 -7.17 -8.62 6.18
CA ARG A 108 -6.15 -7.92 5.40
C ARG A 108 -5.80 -8.69 4.11
N PRO A 109 -5.16 -8.05 3.11
CA PRO A 109 -4.75 -8.72 1.89
C PRO A 109 -3.61 -9.71 2.13
N TRP A 110 -3.39 -10.60 1.16
CA TRP A 110 -2.32 -11.60 1.23
C TRP A 110 -0.92 -10.98 1.37
N MET A 111 -0.68 -9.79 0.83
CA MET A 111 0.62 -9.12 0.91
C MET A 111 1.06 -8.85 2.35
N HIS A 112 0.12 -8.75 3.28
CA HIS A 112 0.41 -8.54 4.70
C HIS A 112 1.29 -9.65 5.29
N VAL A 113 1.26 -10.86 4.75
CA VAL A 113 2.12 -11.98 5.20
C VAL A 113 3.61 -11.68 5.05
N LEU A 114 3.98 -10.82 4.10
CA LEU A 114 5.37 -10.42 3.86
C LEU A 114 5.99 -9.67 5.06
N ARG A 115 5.18 -9.17 6.00
CA ARG A 115 5.63 -8.52 7.24
C ARG A 115 6.26 -9.50 8.24
N PHE A 116 5.91 -10.78 8.13
CA PHE A 116 6.34 -11.83 9.06
C PHE A 116 7.57 -12.60 8.56
N ARG A 117 8.08 -12.25 7.36
CA ARG A 117 9.28 -12.87 6.81
C ARG A 117 10.38 -11.85 6.61
N ARG A 118 11.57 -12.17 7.14
CA ARG A 118 12.85 -11.54 6.78
C ARG A 118 13.70 -12.55 6.04
N ASP A 119 14.40 -12.10 5.02
CA ASP A 119 15.33 -12.92 4.26
C ASP A 119 16.47 -12.03 3.76
N GLN A 120 17.61 -12.65 3.42
CA GLN A 120 18.76 -11.97 2.86
C GLN A 120 19.02 -12.58 1.49
N LYS A 121 19.03 -11.75 0.45
CA LYS A 121 19.21 -12.19 -0.93
C LYS A 121 19.78 -11.05 -1.76
N ILE A 122 20.62 -11.41 -2.73
CA ILE A 122 21.16 -10.50 -3.72
C ILE A 122 20.50 -10.80 -5.06
N TRP A 123 20.13 -9.75 -5.78
CA TRP A 123 19.70 -9.80 -7.18
C TRP A 123 20.72 -9.04 -8.01
N ILE A 124 21.21 -9.65 -9.09
CA ILE A 124 22.25 -9.09 -9.97
C ILE A 124 21.62 -8.86 -11.33
N ASP A 125 21.77 -7.63 -11.85
CA ASP A 125 21.29 -7.21 -13.17
C ASP A 125 19.80 -7.54 -13.42
N LYS A 126 18.99 -7.29 -12.39
CA LYS A 126 17.53 -7.45 -12.44
C LYS A 126 16.81 -6.09 -12.38
N SER A 127 15.69 -5.98 -13.07
CA SER A 127 14.78 -4.85 -12.92
C SER A 127 14.04 -4.91 -11.59
N VAL A 128 13.54 -3.79 -11.11
CA VAL A 128 12.70 -3.74 -9.90
C VAL A 128 11.44 -4.60 -10.08
N GLU A 129 10.86 -4.63 -11.27
CA GLU A 129 9.73 -5.49 -11.61
C GLU A 129 10.05 -6.98 -11.38
N GLU A 130 11.18 -7.46 -11.93
CA GLU A 130 11.65 -8.85 -11.75
C GLU A 130 11.93 -9.17 -10.28
N ILE A 131 12.51 -8.23 -9.53
CA ILE A 131 12.83 -8.42 -8.11
C ILE A 131 11.56 -8.50 -7.27
N ILE A 132 10.60 -7.58 -7.49
CA ILE A 132 9.33 -7.61 -6.80
C ILE A 132 8.58 -8.90 -7.11
N ALA A 133 8.51 -9.31 -8.37
CA ALA A 133 7.88 -10.57 -8.78
C ALA A 133 8.52 -11.77 -8.05
N ASP A 134 9.84 -11.85 -8.02
CA ASP A 134 10.57 -12.93 -7.34
C ASP A 134 10.29 -12.96 -5.82
N VAL A 135 10.18 -11.80 -5.18
CA VAL A 135 9.81 -11.73 -3.75
C VAL A 135 8.37 -12.19 -3.51
N LEU A 136 7.44 -11.77 -4.37
CA LEU A 136 6.03 -12.14 -4.23
C LEU A 136 5.81 -13.63 -4.51
N ASP A 137 6.44 -14.19 -5.54
CA ASP A 137 6.32 -15.61 -5.92
C ASP A 137 6.88 -16.58 -4.88
N MET A 138 7.68 -16.11 -3.93
CA MET A 138 8.08 -16.89 -2.75
C MET A 138 6.89 -17.21 -1.83
N HIS A 139 5.76 -16.52 -1.99
CA HIS A 139 4.56 -16.66 -1.17
C HIS A 139 3.43 -17.33 -1.98
N PRO A 140 2.98 -18.52 -1.59
CA PRO A 140 1.94 -19.25 -2.34
C PRO A 140 0.65 -18.44 -2.54
N GLU A 141 0.30 -17.59 -1.58
CA GLU A 141 -0.89 -16.74 -1.60
C GLU A 141 -0.82 -15.65 -2.67
N ALA A 142 0.39 -15.25 -3.07
CA ALA A 142 0.61 -14.20 -4.05
C ALA A 142 0.63 -14.70 -5.50
N ARG A 143 0.92 -15.99 -5.71
CA ARG A 143 1.13 -16.55 -7.06
C ARG A 143 -0.08 -16.35 -7.95
N GLY A 144 0.14 -15.67 -9.10
CA GLY A 144 -0.92 -15.34 -10.05
C GLY A 144 -1.91 -14.27 -9.55
N ARG A 145 -1.63 -13.61 -8.42
CA ARG A 145 -2.49 -12.60 -7.82
C ARG A 145 -1.85 -11.22 -7.76
N PHE A 146 -0.87 -10.97 -8.60
CA PHE A 146 -0.33 -9.63 -8.85
C PHE A 146 -0.06 -9.44 -10.33
N ARG A 147 -0.04 -8.19 -10.77
CA ARG A 147 0.33 -7.81 -12.13
C ARG A 147 0.95 -6.43 -12.15
N PHE A 148 1.80 -6.21 -13.13
CA PHE A 148 2.37 -4.90 -13.43
C PHE A 148 1.61 -4.26 -14.60
N ALA A 149 1.39 -2.94 -14.50
CA ALA A 149 0.80 -2.11 -15.54
C ALA A 149 1.65 -0.82 -15.64
N LEU A 150 2.87 -0.98 -16.17
CA LEU A 150 3.88 0.07 -16.24
C LEU A 150 3.83 0.79 -17.58
N SER A 151 4.06 2.10 -17.56
CA SER A 151 4.15 2.93 -18.76
C SER A 151 5.46 2.70 -19.51
N ASN A 152 6.55 2.41 -18.80
CA ASN A 152 7.88 2.19 -19.35
C ASN A 152 8.60 1.06 -18.62
N PRO A 153 9.53 0.34 -19.30
CA PRO A 153 10.36 -0.66 -18.64
C PRO A 153 11.31 0.00 -17.63
N LEU A 154 11.56 -0.70 -16.54
CA LEU A 154 12.47 -0.26 -15.49
C LEU A 154 13.92 -0.70 -15.78
N PRO A 155 14.92 0.09 -15.38
CA PRO A 155 16.32 -0.27 -15.57
C PRO A 155 16.74 -1.45 -14.69
N SER A 156 17.64 -2.28 -15.21
CA SER A 156 18.25 -3.37 -14.44
C SER A 156 19.33 -2.82 -13.50
N ARG A 157 19.37 -3.33 -12.30
CA ARG A 157 20.33 -2.98 -11.24
C ARG A 157 20.61 -4.19 -10.35
N SER A 158 21.62 -4.05 -9.50
CA SER A 158 21.88 -5.04 -8.44
C SER A 158 21.36 -4.52 -7.11
N TYR A 159 20.57 -5.33 -6.44
CA TYR A 159 19.94 -4.99 -5.16
C TYR A 159 20.24 -6.05 -4.10
N THR A 160 20.39 -5.59 -2.88
CA THR A 160 20.50 -6.46 -1.70
C THR A 160 19.33 -6.19 -0.76
N ARG A 161 18.68 -7.24 -0.31
CA ARG A 161 17.72 -7.20 0.79
C ARG A 161 18.37 -7.73 2.05
N GLN A 162 18.51 -6.85 3.05
CA GLN A 162 19.03 -7.18 4.37
C GLN A 162 18.28 -6.42 5.44
N HIS A 163 18.17 -7.01 6.63
CA HIS A 163 17.59 -6.39 7.84
C HIS A 163 16.17 -5.82 7.70
N GLU A 164 15.50 -6.11 6.60
CA GLU A 164 14.14 -5.64 6.31
C GLU A 164 13.19 -6.80 5.98
N THR A 165 11.90 -6.59 6.24
CA THR A 165 10.87 -7.56 5.84
C THR A 165 10.66 -7.52 4.34
N GLY A 166 10.11 -8.60 3.76
CA GLY A 166 9.72 -8.60 2.34
C GLY A 166 8.74 -7.48 2.01
N TRP A 167 7.82 -7.16 2.94
CA TRP A 167 6.86 -6.07 2.81
C TRP A 167 7.55 -4.71 2.69
N HIS A 168 8.48 -4.40 3.61
CA HIS A 168 9.23 -3.15 3.60
C HIS A 168 10.06 -3.02 2.32
N PHE A 169 10.78 -4.08 1.93
CA PHE A 169 11.62 -4.11 0.75
C PHE A 169 10.84 -3.82 -0.54
N VAL A 170 9.69 -4.49 -0.74
CA VAL A 170 8.85 -4.29 -1.93
C VAL A 170 8.30 -2.86 -1.98
N HIS A 171 7.84 -2.31 -0.86
CA HIS A 171 7.34 -0.94 -0.81
C HIS A 171 8.44 0.08 -1.08
N ARG A 172 9.62 -0.11 -0.50
CA ARG A 172 10.79 0.74 -0.75
C ARG A 172 11.17 0.77 -2.24
N LEU A 173 11.24 -0.40 -2.87
CA LEU A 173 11.54 -0.49 -4.30
C LEU A 173 10.46 0.20 -5.16
N MET A 174 9.20 0.04 -4.81
CA MET A 174 8.12 0.75 -5.51
C MET A 174 8.25 2.27 -5.33
N GLU A 175 8.48 2.75 -4.11
CA GLU A 175 8.64 4.18 -3.82
C GLU A 175 9.85 4.77 -4.56
N ASP A 176 11.00 4.09 -4.55
CA ASP A 176 12.23 4.53 -5.24
C ASP A 176 12.02 4.70 -6.76
N GLU A 177 11.21 3.86 -7.39
CA GLU A 177 10.92 3.92 -8.83
C GLU A 177 9.66 4.74 -9.19
N GLY A 178 8.99 5.29 -8.18
CA GLY A 178 7.74 6.03 -8.36
C GLY A 178 6.53 5.15 -8.67
N LEU A 179 6.62 3.86 -8.36
CA LEU A 179 5.52 2.92 -8.48
C LEU A 179 4.61 2.98 -7.26
N TYR A 180 3.40 2.55 -7.46
CA TYR A 180 2.42 2.37 -6.40
C TYR A 180 1.45 1.26 -6.77
N CYS A 181 0.65 0.81 -5.81
CA CYS A 181 -0.25 -0.29 -6.03
C CYS A 181 -1.65 -0.02 -5.50
N ALA A 182 -2.62 -0.72 -6.05
CA ALA A 182 -3.96 -0.81 -5.51
C ALA A 182 -4.51 -2.24 -5.65
N TRP A 183 -5.58 -2.51 -4.92
CA TRP A 183 -6.19 -3.81 -4.86
C TRP A 183 -7.41 -3.90 -5.77
N GLN A 184 -7.49 -4.97 -6.53
CA GLN A 184 -8.65 -5.32 -7.34
C GLN A 184 -9.28 -6.59 -6.78
N GLN A 185 -10.51 -6.50 -6.32
CA GLN A 185 -11.28 -7.64 -5.82
C GLN A 185 -11.88 -8.40 -7.01
N ALA A 186 -11.89 -9.72 -6.93
CA ALA A 186 -12.65 -10.55 -7.86
C ALA A 186 -14.13 -10.58 -7.46
N ASP A 187 -15.04 -10.52 -8.42
CA ASP A 187 -16.48 -10.42 -8.17
C ASP A 187 -17.05 -11.61 -7.41
N ASP A 188 -16.41 -12.78 -7.53
CA ASP A 188 -16.78 -13.99 -6.77
C ASP A 188 -16.34 -13.97 -5.30
N GLY A 189 -15.61 -12.93 -4.89
CA GLY A 189 -15.11 -12.75 -3.53
C GLY A 189 -13.99 -13.72 -3.10
N LYS A 190 -13.48 -14.57 -3.99
CA LYS A 190 -12.51 -15.60 -3.61
C LYS A 190 -11.06 -15.18 -3.73
N SER A 191 -10.80 -14.06 -4.36
CA SER A 191 -9.44 -13.57 -4.56
C SER A 191 -9.38 -12.06 -4.71
N HIS A 192 -8.18 -11.53 -4.53
CA HIS A 192 -7.83 -10.14 -4.80
C HIS A 192 -6.46 -10.08 -5.46
N THR A 193 -6.32 -9.14 -6.40
CA THR A 193 -5.12 -8.96 -7.20
C THR A 193 -4.46 -7.64 -6.86
N LEU A 194 -3.15 -7.66 -6.64
CA LEU A 194 -2.33 -6.46 -6.51
C LEU A 194 -1.99 -5.93 -7.90
N VAL A 195 -2.39 -4.71 -8.19
CA VAL A 195 -2.03 -4.01 -9.43
C VAL A 195 -0.95 -2.99 -9.12
N ILE A 196 0.25 -3.20 -9.64
CA ILE A 196 1.41 -2.32 -9.45
C ILE A 196 1.54 -1.47 -10.71
N THR A 197 1.60 -0.15 -10.57
CA THR A 197 1.60 0.80 -11.70
C THR A 197 2.35 2.08 -11.38
N ASP A 198 2.65 2.85 -12.40
CA ASP A 198 3.17 4.23 -12.36
C ASP A 198 2.14 5.25 -12.86
N ASN A 199 0.92 4.80 -13.23
CA ASN A 199 -0.09 5.61 -13.88
C ASN A 199 -1.50 5.35 -13.29
N LEU A 200 -2.19 6.40 -12.83
CA LEU A 200 -3.56 6.31 -12.29
C LEU A 200 -4.58 5.78 -13.31
N GLN A 201 -4.33 5.92 -14.61
CA GLN A 201 -5.21 5.41 -15.66
C GLN A 201 -5.26 3.87 -15.72
N ALA A 202 -4.32 3.17 -15.08
CA ALA A 202 -4.36 1.73 -14.93
C ALA A 202 -5.47 1.23 -14.00
N PHE A 203 -6.06 2.12 -13.21
CA PHE A 203 -7.16 1.79 -12.30
C PHE A 203 -8.52 2.00 -12.95
N ALA A 204 -9.41 1.06 -12.72
CA ALA A 204 -10.76 1.12 -13.26
C ALA A 204 -11.56 2.28 -12.64
N PRO A 205 -12.46 2.90 -13.41
CA PRO A 205 -13.40 3.85 -12.85
C PRO A 205 -14.35 3.16 -11.86
N LEU A 206 -14.99 3.97 -11.05
CA LEU A 206 -16.10 3.54 -10.18
C LEU A 206 -17.29 3.08 -11.04
N SER A 207 -18.16 2.27 -10.51
CA SER A 207 -19.43 1.92 -11.17
C SER A 207 -20.59 2.23 -10.18
N PRO A 208 -21.44 3.21 -10.50
CA PRO A 208 -21.40 4.15 -11.64
C PRO A 208 -20.20 5.12 -11.55
N GLU A 209 -19.73 5.60 -12.72
CA GLU A 209 -18.53 6.49 -12.80
C GLU A 209 -18.78 7.87 -12.17
N THR A 210 -20.03 8.31 -12.09
CA THR A 210 -20.41 9.63 -11.57
C THR A 210 -20.89 9.50 -10.15
N VAL A 211 -20.30 10.29 -9.26
CA VAL A 211 -20.74 10.46 -7.87
C VAL A 211 -21.28 11.87 -7.70
N ARG A 212 -22.49 11.96 -7.18
CA ARG A 212 -23.17 13.24 -6.94
C ARG A 212 -22.67 13.89 -5.65
N PHE A 213 -22.67 15.21 -5.65
CA PHE A 213 -22.60 16.00 -4.43
C PHE A 213 -23.99 16.45 -4.04
N TYR A 214 -24.43 16.12 -2.82
CA TYR A 214 -25.77 16.42 -2.37
C TYR A 214 -25.81 16.79 -0.89
N ARG A 215 -26.30 17.99 -0.58
CA ARG A 215 -26.40 18.52 0.80
C ARG A 215 -27.77 18.28 1.46
N GLY A 216 -28.79 17.88 0.74
CA GLY A 216 -30.13 17.56 1.28
C GLY A 216 -30.11 16.18 1.97
N GLY A 217 -31.07 15.95 2.88
CA GLY A 217 -31.15 14.70 3.66
C GLY A 217 -31.15 13.42 2.83
N ALA A 218 -31.22 12.27 3.49
CA ALA A 218 -31.04 10.97 2.87
C ALA A 218 -31.91 10.79 1.61
N ASP A 219 -31.28 10.88 0.45
CA ASP A 219 -31.78 10.23 -0.75
C ASP A 219 -31.24 8.79 -0.68
N SER A 220 -32.03 7.89 -0.09
CA SER A 220 -31.60 6.52 0.23
C SER A 220 -31.33 5.65 -1.00
N GLU A 221 -31.64 6.16 -2.18
CA GLU A 221 -31.53 5.41 -3.43
C GLU A 221 -30.25 5.70 -4.20
N ALA A 222 -29.56 6.81 -3.93
CA ALA A 222 -28.32 7.16 -4.64
C ALA A 222 -27.17 7.48 -3.69
N ASP A 223 -26.04 6.88 -3.96
CA ASP A 223 -24.78 7.17 -3.26
C ASP A 223 -24.30 8.59 -3.60
N ALA A 224 -23.96 9.40 -2.57
CA ALA A 224 -23.53 10.77 -2.76
C ALA A 224 -22.51 11.21 -1.71
N PHE A 225 -21.70 12.22 -2.05
CA PHE A 225 -20.94 12.99 -1.07
C PHE A 225 -21.81 14.13 -0.52
N THR A 226 -21.84 14.26 0.80
CA THR A 226 -22.52 15.35 1.51
C THR A 226 -21.57 16.50 1.83
N GLN A 227 -20.27 16.21 1.90
CA GLN A 227 -19.21 17.18 2.09
C GLN A 227 -18.09 16.93 1.10
N TRP A 228 -17.57 18.01 0.53
CA TRP A 228 -16.44 17.98 -0.38
C TRP A 228 -15.65 19.29 -0.27
N SER A 229 -14.36 19.19 0.01
CA SER A 229 -13.51 20.37 0.19
C SER A 229 -12.09 20.12 -0.32
N GLY A 230 -11.48 21.15 -0.89
CA GLY A 230 -10.09 21.11 -1.32
C GLY A 230 -9.17 21.68 -0.24
N THR A 231 -8.02 21.04 -0.04
CA THR A 231 -6.94 21.50 0.83
C THR A 231 -5.69 21.76 -0.01
N ARG A 232 -5.00 22.85 0.27
CA ARG A 232 -3.66 23.13 -0.28
C ARG A 232 -2.65 23.11 0.85
N THR A 233 -1.55 22.38 0.62
CA THR A 233 -0.46 22.22 1.59
C THR A 233 0.84 22.71 0.96
N LEU A 234 1.61 23.53 1.68
CA LEU A 234 2.92 23.97 1.25
C LEU A 234 3.85 22.78 1.12
N GLN A 235 4.57 22.71 0.00
CA GLN A 235 5.59 21.71 -0.28
C GLN A 235 6.89 22.42 -0.67
N SER A 236 8.00 21.68 -0.70
CA SER A 236 9.23 22.17 -1.31
C SER A 236 9.03 22.43 -2.80
N VAL A 237 9.70 23.44 -3.32
CA VAL A 237 9.49 23.93 -4.70
C VAL A 237 10.54 23.44 -5.66
N ALA A 238 11.66 22.92 -5.15
CA ALA A 238 12.81 22.52 -5.93
C ALA A 238 13.53 21.35 -5.26
N LEU A 239 14.01 20.42 -6.07
CA LEU A 239 14.87 19.33 -5.65
C LEU A 239 16.09 19.26 -6.55
N SER A 240 17.26 19.34 -5.95
CA SER A 240 18.54 19.13 -6.62
C SER A 240 19.24 17.96 -5.96
N THR A 241 19.64 16.98 -6.74
CA THR A 241 20.41 15.83 -6.23
C THR A 241 21.76 15.74 -6.89
N ARG A 242 22.73 15.14 -6.21
CA ARG A 242 24.05 14.85 -6.74
C ARG A 242 24.53 13.51 -6.26
N THR A 243 25.14 12.74 -7.17
CA THR A 243 25.86 11.50 -6.87
C THR A 243 27.34 11.65 -7.22
N PHE A 244 28.17 10.79 -6.65
CA PHE A 244 29.60 10.69 -7.00
C PHE A 244 29.80 9.49 -7.92
N ASP A 245 30.32 9.78 -9.14
CA ASP A 245 30.76 8.72 -10.05
C ASP A 245 32.23 8.41 -9.83
N TYR A 246 32.51 7.31 -9.13
CA TYR A 246 33.87 6.88 -8.87
C TYR A 246 34.59 6.34 -10.10
N LYS A 247 33.89 6.01 -11.18
CA LYS A 247 34.46 5.60 -12.45
C LYS A 247 34.98 6.80 -13.24
N ASN A 248 34.43 7.96 -12.97
CA ASN A 248 34.82 9.22 -13.55
C ASN A 248 34.85 10.32 -12.48
N PRO A 249 35.92 10.38 -11.66
CA PRO A 249 35.99 11.22 -10.47
C PRO A 249 36.10 12.73 -10.77
N SER A 250 36.19 13.13 -12.03
CA SER A 250 36.19 14.53 -12.41
C SER A 250 34.88 15.21 -12.06
N LEU A 251 34.89 16.05 -11.02
CA LEU A 251 33.70 16.73 -10.47
C LEU A 251 32.80 17.44 -11.48
N PRO A 252 33.32 18.06 -12.58
CA PRO A 252 32.46 18.75 -13.55
C PRO A 252 31.51 17.83 -14.31
N THR A 253 31.80 16.56 -14.42
CA THR A 253 31.04 15.56 -15.19
C THR A 253 30.19 14.63 -14.32
N ALA A 254 30.21 14.82 -13.00
CA ALA A 254 29.38 14.01 -12.12
C ALA A 254 27.90 14.20 -12.44
N PRO A 255 27.11 13.10 -12.61
CA PRO A 255 25.69 13.18 -12.86
C PRO A 255 24.97 13.99 -11.79
N LYS A 256 24.07 14.87 -12.23
CA LYS A 256 23.23 15.71 -11.37
C LYS A 256 21.79 15.37 -11.69
N GLY A 257 20.98 15.16 -10.66
CA GLY A 257 19.54 15.21 -10.84
C GLY A 257 19.12 16.69 -10.94
N THR A 258 18.38 17.03 -11.96
CA THR A 258 17.85 18.37 -12.11
C THR A 258 16.41 18.44 -11.67
N ASN A 259 16.08 19.56 -11.03
CA ASN A 259 14.72 19.89 -10.69
C ASN A 259 13.91 20.20 -11.96
N VAL A 260 12.82 19.50 -12.15
CA VAL A 260 11.81 19.83 -13.14
C VAL A 260 10.51 20.15 -12.41
N PRO A 261 10.13 21.44 -12.25
CA PRO A 261 8.80 21.76 -11.77
C PRO A 261 7.78 21.20 -12.75
N THR A 262 6.96 20.27 -12.30
CA THR A 262 5.99 19.59 -13.18
C THR A 262 4.66 20.33 -13.25
N MET A 263 4.38 21.22 -12.29
CA MET A 263 3.16 22.03 -12.26
C MET A 263 3.43 23.53 -12.42
N PRO A 264 3.26 24.06 -13.61
CA PRO A 264 3.31 25.52 -13.79
C PRO A 264 2.15 26.17 -13.02
N GLY A 265 2.47 27.19 -12.20
CA GLY A 265 1.46 28.03 -11.57
C GLY A 265 1.06 27.67 -10.14
N GLN A 266 1.93 27.04 -9.36
CA GLN A 266 1.72 26.91 -7.91
C GLN A 266 1.75 28.27 -7.16
N GLY A 267 1.95 29.37 -7.86
CA GLY A 267 2.10 30.70 -7.30
C GLY A 267 3.58 31.06 -7.07
N ALA A 268 3.82 32.32 -6.69
CA ALA A 268 5.15 32.80 -6.33
C ALA A 268 5.54 32.24 -4.95
N LEU A 269 6.10 31.05 -4.92
CA LEU A 269 6.67 30.48 -3.69
C LEU A 269 8.13 30.93 -3.54
N PRO A 270 8.63 31.06 -2.30
CA PRO A 270 10.02 31.45 -2.07
C PRO A 270 11.01 30.43 -2.63
N ASP A 271 12.03 30.88 -3.36
CA ASP A 271 13.07 30.03 -3.92
C ASP A 271 13.88 29.26 -2.86
N GLN A 272 13.86 29.75 -1.61
CA GLN A 272 14.53 29.12 -0.48
C GLN A 272 13.95 27.75 -0.09
N LEU A 273 12.79 27.36 -0.63
CA LEU A 273 12.17 26.06 -0.37
C LEU A 273 12.78 24.94 -1.24
N GLU A 274 14.03 25.10 -1.68
CA GLU A 274 14.81 24.06 -2.34
C GLU A 274 15.29 23.01 -1.34
N VAL A 275 15.25 21.73 -1.75
CA VAL A 275 15.92 20.62 -1.10
C VAL A 275 17.14 20.22 -1.94
N TYR A 276 18.34 20.25 -1.34
CA TYR A 276 19.54 19.74 -1.96
C TYR A 276 19.99 18.47 -1.22
N GLU A 277 20.23 17.39 -1.98
CA GLU A 277 20.65 16.11 -1.43
C GLU A 277 21.89 15.56 -2.16
N TYR A 278 22.91 15.21 -1.39
CA TYR A 278 23.95 14.32 -1.85
C TYR A 278 23.52 12.88 -1.61
N THR A 279 23.21 12.15 -2.68
CA THR A 279 22.61 10.81 -2.61
C THR A 279 23.63 9.69 -2.38
N GLY A 280 24.91 10.00 -2.23
CA GLY A 280 25.98 9.03 -2.05
C GLY A 280 26.72 8.68 -3.35
N ALA A 281 27.60 7.69 -3.27
CA ALA A 281 28.41 7.28 -4.42
C ALA A 281 27.62 6.36 -5.35
N TYR A 282 27.54 6.75 -6.64
CA TYR A 282 27.01 5.93 -7.72
C TYR A 282 25.56 5.48 -7.53
N THR A 283 24.71 6.35 -7.00
CA THR A 283 23.28 6.07 -6.80
C THR A 283 22.48 6.06 -8.10
N TYR A 284 22.94 6.76 -9.13
CA TYR A 284 22.44 6.67 -10.49
C TYR A 284 23.58 6.80 -11.52
N LEU A 285 23.37 6.18 -12.70
CA LEU A 285 24.42 5.96 -13.68
C LEU A 285 24.67 7.20 -14.55
N ASP A 286 23.63 7.98 -14.85
CA ASP A 286 23.67 9.08 -15.80
C ASP A 286 22.67 10.17 -15.42
N GLN A 287 22.72 11.27 -16.16
CA GLN A 287 21.86 12.42 -15.95
C GLN A 287 20.36 12.07 -16.12
N THR A 288 20.02 11.27 -17.12
CA THR A 288 18.62 10.87 -17.41
C THR A 288 18.01 10.14 -16.23
N ARG A 289 18.79 9.23 -15.61
CA ARG A 289 18.35 8.51 -14.42
C ARG A 289 18.21 9.45 -13.22
N GLY A 290 19.14 10.37 -13.03
CA GLY A 290 19.07 11.40 -11.98
C GLY A 290 17.83 12.27 -12.12
N ASP A 291 17.54 12.72 -13.34
CA ASP A 291 16.36 13.54 -13.64
C ASP A 291 15.06 12.77 -13.42
N HIS A 292 15.02 11.48 -13.77
CA HIS A 292 13.85 10.64 -13.49
C HIS A 292 13.58 10.52 -11.97
N LEU A 293 14.59 10.25 -11.18
CA LEU A 293 14.44 10.10 -9.72
C LEU A 293 14.02 11.42 -9.04
N THR A 294 14.60 12.56 -9.46
CA THR A 294 14.19 13.87 -8.97
C THR A 294 12.76 14.21 -9.39
N LYS A 295 12.37 13.87 -10.62
CA LYS A 295 11.00 14.05 -11.10
C LYS A 295 10.00 13.26 -10.26
N VAL A 296 10.26 11.99 -9.97
CA VAL A 296 9.40 11.14 -9.14
C VAL A 296 9.16 11.78 -7.76
N ARG A 297 10.21 12.32 -7.14
CA ARG A 297 10.09 12.98 -5.84
C ARG A 297 9.33 14.32 -5.93
N MET A 298 9.54 15.09 -7.00
CA MET A 298 8.76 16.31 -7.24
C MET A 298 7.29 16.00 -7.46
N GLU A 299 6.96 15.00 -8.26
CA GLU A 299 5.58 14.55 -8.48
C GLU A 299 4.90 14.10 -7.19
N GLU A 300 5.64 13.50 -6.25
CA GLU A 300 5.13 13.14 -4.93
C GLU A 300 4.73 14.40 -4.14
N TRP A 301 5.59 15.43 -4.08
CA TRP A 301 5.27 16.69 -3.42
C TRP A 301 4.09 17.41 -4.06
N GLU A 302 4.05 17.46 -5.38
CA GLU A 302 2.96 18.08 -6.13
C GLU A 302 1.63 17.34 -5.94
N SER A 303 1.68 16.01 -5.90
CA SER A 303 0.53 15.16 -5.57
C SER A 303 -0.05 15.51 -4.19
N ARG A 304 0.79 15.84 -3.19
CA ARG A 304 0.35 16.26 -1.86
C ARG A 304 -0.02 17.73 -1.74
N ALA A 305 0.44 18.58 -2.66
CA ALA A 305 0.19 20.02 -2.59
C ALA A 305 -1.29 20.37 -2.67
N LYS A 306 -2.11 19.54 -3.35
CA LYS A 306 -3.56 19.76 -3.46
C LYS A 306 -4.31 18.44 -3.34
N ARG A 307 -5.07 18.29 -2.26
CA ARG A 307 -5.95 17.17 -1.99
C ARG A 307 -7.39 17.62 -1.82
N PHE A 308 -8.30 16.68 -1.98
CA PHE A 308 -9.72 16.86 -1.75
C PHE A 308 -10.18 15.85 -0.71
N HIS A 309 -11.05 16.30 0.17
CA HIS A 309 -11.64 15.45 1.22
C HIS A 309 -13.13 15.42 1.04
N GLY A 310 -13.66 14.21 0.92
CA GLY A 310 -15.09 13.94 0.78
C GLY A 310 -15.64 13.14 1.94
N VAL A 311 -16.90 13.38 2.30
CA VAL A 311 -17.64 12.59 3.28
C VAL A 311 -18.98 12.26 2.68
N GLY A 312 -19.41 11.00 2.78
CA GLY A 312 -20.68 10.58 2.18
C GLY A 312 -21.07 9.14 2.46
N GLY A 313 -22.07 8.69 1.75
CA GLY A 313 -22.59 7.32 1.77
C GLY A 313 -22.23 6.50 0.52
N VAL A 314 -21.11 6.78 -0.12
CA VAL A 314 -20.72 6.16 -1.40
C VAL A 314 -20.21 4.72 -1.18
N ARG A 315 -21.10 3.73 -1.43
CA ARG A 315 -20.84 2.32 -1.06
C ARG A 315 -19.85 1.59 -1.97
N GLY A 316 -19.75 2.00 -3.23
CA GLY A 316 -18.85 1.40 -4.20
C GLY A 316 -17.40 1.91 -4.14
N ILE A 317 -17.10 2.97 -3.35
CA ILE A 317 -15.82 3.64 -3.38
C ILE A 317 -14.70 2.79 -2.75
N ASP A 318 -13.52 2.85 -3.36
CA ASP A 318 -12.30 2.21 -2.85
C ASP A 318 -11.06 2.99 -3.32
N ALA A 319 -9.93 2.80 -2.64
CA ALA A 319 -8.66 3.37 -3.06
C ALA A 319 -8.25 2.86 -4.45
N GLY A 320 -7.70 3.75 -5.29
CA GLY A 320 -7.35 3.44 -6.66
C GLY A 320 -8.54 3.46 -7.65
N ARG A 321 -9.76 3.80 -7.22
CA ARG A 321 -10.88 4.02 -8.14
C ARG A 321 -10.93 5.47 -8.58
N ARG A 322 -11.37 5.69 -9.83
CA ARG A 322 -11.59 7.01 -10.40
C ARG A 322 -13.09 7.30 -10.51
N PHE A 323 -13.48 8.55 -10.35
CA PHE A 323 -14.88 8.97 -10.49
C PHE A 323 -14.97 10.42 -10.95
N THR A 324 -16.10 10.77 -11.55
CA THR A 324 -16.46 12.15 -11.90
C THR A 324 -17.40 12.71 -10.82
N LEU A 325 -17.05 13.87 -10.25
CA LEU A 325 -17.93 14.57 -9.30
C LEU A 325 -18.93 15.43 -10.07
N SER A 326 -20.23 15.32 -9.75
CA SER A 326 -21.31 16.11 -10.32
C SER A 326 -22.10 16.88 -9.25
N ASP A 327 -22.88 17.84 -9.69
CA ASP A 327 -23.78 18.68 -8.87
C ASP A 327 -23.04 19.49 -7.80
N HIS A 328 -21.74 19.74 -7.98
CA HIS A 328 -20.93 20.51 -7.04
C HIS A 328 -20.70 21.96 -7.55
N PRO A 329 -21.20 22.99 -6.85
CA PRO A 329 -21.24 24.39 -7.35
C PRO A 329 -19.87 24.94 -7.79
N GLY A 330 -18.78 24.46 -7.19
CA GLY A 330 -17.43 24.87 -7.51
C GLY A 330 -16.81 24.11 -8.66
N HIS A 331 -17.13 22.79 -8.81
CA HIS A 331 -16.52 21.91 -9.80
C HIS A 331 -17.32 21.77 -11.10
N ASP A 332 -18.62 22.08 -11.11
CA ASP A 332 -19.43 22.00 -12.34
C ASP A 332 -18.99 23.01 -13.41
N ARG A 333 -18.18 24.01 -13.03
CA ARG A 333 -17.57 24.98 -13.93
C ARG A 333 -16.21 24.53 -14.48
N ASP A 334 -15.62 23.50 -13.87
CA ASP A 334 -14.35 22.93 -14.30
C ASP A 334 -14.53 22.15 -15.62
N SER A 335 -13.48 22.01 -16.41
CA SER A 335 -13.47 21.11 -17.58
C SER A 335 -13.66 19.64 -17.16
N ALA A 336 -14.05 18.78 -18.09
CA ALA A 336 -14.36 17.37 -17.79
C ALA A 336 -13.20 16.64 -17.12
N ASP A 337 -11.97 16.85 -17.61
CA ASP A 337 -10.74 16.28 -17.05
C ASP A 337 -10.43 16.78 -15.62
N GLN A 338 -10.87 17.99 -15.29
CA GLN A 338 -10.70 18.56 -13.96
C GLN A 338 -11.76 18.13 -12.96
N ARG A 339 -12.86 17.52 -13.42
CA ARG A 339 -13.90 16.93 -12.56
C ARG A 339 -13.68 15.46 -12.27
N GLU A 340 -12.72 14.82 -12.94
CA GLU A 340 -12.32 13.45 -12.66
C GLU A 340 -11.33 13.41 -11.49
N PHE A 341 -11.65 12.59 -10.49
CA PHE A 341 -10.87 12.40 -9.28
C PHE A 341 -10.42 10.95 -9.15
N ALA A 342 -9.22 10.74 -8.63
CA ALA A 342 -8.72 9.45 -8.19
C ALA A 342 -8.79 9.39 -6.65
N THR A 343 -9.35 8.33 -6.15
CA THR A 343 -9.44 8.07 -4.71
C THR A 343 -8.09 7.59 -4.20
N ILE A 344 -7.48 8.34 -3.29
CA ILE A 344 -6.17 8.03 -2.70
C ILE A 344 -6.32 7.18 -1.44
N GLU A 345 -7.20 7.61 -0.54
CA GLU A 345 -7.48 6.90 0.71
C GLU A 345 -8.98 6.89 0.98
N VAL A 346 -9.45 5.80 1.56
CA VAL A 346 -10.83 5.64 2.03
C VAL A 346 -10.83 5.06 3.43
N ALA A 347 -11.67 5.61 4.28
CA ALA A 347 -12.00 5.04 5.57
C ALA A 347 -13.51 4.82 5.66
N TRP A 348 -13.90 3.65 6.19
CA TRP A 348 -15.30 3.23 6.31
C TRP A 348 -15.66 3.02 7.76
N TRP A 349 -16.89 3.45 8.13
CA TRP A 349 -17.56 3.13 9.39
C TRP A 349 -18.93 2.60 9.07
N ILE A 350 -19.16 1.33 9.33
CA ILE A 350 -20.38 0.63 8.90
C ILE A 350 -20.98 -0.11 10.10
N GLU A 351 -22.27 0.08 10.33
CA GLU A 351 -23.06 -0.77 11.23
C GLU A 351 -24.16 -1.45 10.43
N ASN A 352 -24.19 -2.78 10.59
CA ASN A 352 -25.13 -3.61 9.88
C ASN A 352 -26.57 -3.38 10.37
N ASN A 353 -27.55 -3.56 9.51
CA ASN A 353 -28.97 -3.45 9.81
C ASN A 353 -29.53 -4.72 10.47
N LEU A 354 -28.81 -5.28 11.45
CA LEU A 354 -29.29 -6.43 12.19
C LEU A 354 -30.49 -6.03 13.06
N PRO A 355 -31.49 -6.90 13.24
CA PRO A 355 -32.64 -6.63 14.09
C PRO A 355 -32.31 -6.68 15.59
N VAL A 356 -31.12 -6.26 15.95
CA VAL A 356 -30.53 -6.31 17.30
C VAL A 356 -30.38 -4.91 17.82
N SER A 357 -30.98 -4.61 18.97
CA SER A 357 -30.46 -3.55 19.81
C SER A 357 -29.53 -4.18 20.85
N ASP A 358 -28.27 -3.81 20.88
CA ASP A 358 -27.30 -4.28 21.87
C ASP A 358 -27.55 -3.70 23.27
N GLY A 359 -28.71 -3.02 23.48
CA GLY A 359 -29.10 -2.47 24.78
C GLY A 359 -28.05 -1.55 25.39
N GLY A 360 -27.15 -0.97 24.56
CA GLY A 360 -26.09 -0.09 25.03
C GLY A 360 -24.89 -0.79 25.67
N LEU A 361 -24.79 -2.11 25.60
CA LEU A 361 -23.61 -2.85 26.08
C LEU A 361 -22.47 -2.80 25.07
N HIS A 362 -21.47 -1.98 25.37
CA HIS A 362 -20.22 -1.98 24.62
C HIS A 362 -19.15 -2.79 25.36
N PHE A 363 -18.71 -3.87 24.72
CA PHE A 363 -17.53 -4.57 25.23
C PHE A 363 -16.25 -3.73 25.06
N PRO A 364 -15.30 -3.82 25.96
CA PRO A 364 -13.98 -3.23 25.76
C PRO A 364 -13.42 -3.62 24.39
N HIS A 365 -12.85 -2.65 23.67
CA HIS A 365 -12.32 -2.79 22.31
C HIS A 365 -13.34 -3.01 21.17
N SER A 366 -14.64 -3.04 21.47
CA SER A 366 -15.67 -3.06 20.43
C SER A 366 -15.63 -1.77 19.59
N LEU A 367 -15.97 -1.90 18.30
CA LEU A 367 -16.07 -0.77 17.37
C LEU A 367 -17.24 0.19 17.68
N GLY A 368 -18.14 -0.19 18.59
CA GLY A 368 -19.30 0.63 18.96
C GLY A 368 -18.93 2.04 19.36
N GLN A 369 -17.95 2.21 20.25
CA GLN A 369 -17.52 3.55 20.68
C GLN A 369 -16.90 4.38 19.54
N GLU A 370 -16.24 3.76 18.59
CA GLU A 370 -15.67 4.44 17.43
C GLU A 370 -16.81 4.92 16.49
N LEU A 371 -17.78 4.08 16.21
CA LEU A 371 -18.94 4.45 15.41
C LEU A 371 -19.76 5.56 16.10
N ASP A 372 -19.94 5.52 17.41
CA ASP A 372 -20.65 6.57 18.16
C ASP A 372 -19.92 7.91 18.07
N ARG A 373 -18.59 7.92 18.13
CA ARG A 373 -17.78 9.13 17.92
C ARG A 373 -17.97 9.69 16.51
N MET A 374 -18.00 8.81 15.51
CA MET A 374 -18.23 9.23 14.11
C MET A 374 -19.63 9.78 13.89
N ARG A 375 -20.66 9.16 14.49
CA ARG A 375 -22.03 9.71 14.47
C ARG A 375 -22.10 11.08 15.13
N ALA A 376 -21.45 11.24 16.28
CA ALA A 376 -21.45 12.52 17.01
C ALA A 376 -20.71 13.64 16.25
N ARG A 377 -19.73 13.30 15.42
CA ARG A 377 -18.98 14.26 14.61
C ARG A 377 -19.83 14.92 13.53
N TYR A 378 -20.81 14.20 12.99
CA TYR A 378 -21.71 14.69 11.96
C TYR A 378 -23.10 14.96 12.51
N ARG A 379 -23.57 16.22 12.38
CA ARG A 379 -24.86 16.67 12.95
C ARG A 379 -26.06 16.00 12.31
N ASP A 380 -25.99 15.77 11.00
CA ASP A 380 -27.06 15.09 10.24
C ASP A 380 -26.55 13.71 9.82
N ILE A 381 -26.97 12.70 10.57
CA ILE A 381 -26.65 11.30 10.31
C ILE A 381 -27.63 10.64 9.32
N SER A 382 -28.71 11.33 8.92
CA SER A 382 -29.71 10.76 8.02
C SER A 382 -29.14 10.40 6.67
N ALA A 383 -28.17 11.19 6.18
CA ALA A 383 -27.46 10.95 4.92
C ALA A 383 -26.59 9.67 4.93
N PHE A 384 -26.36 9.07 6.11
CA PHE A 384 -25.54 7.86 6.29
C PHE A 384 -26.39 6.64 6.70
N GLN A 385 -27.71 6.79 6.72
CA GLN A 385 -28.64 5.70 7.01
C GLN A 385 -28.90 4.89 5.74
N ALA A 386 -28.69 3.57 5.82
CA ALA A 386 -29.08 2.63 4.78
C ALA A 386 -30.40 1.97 5.19
N LEU A 387 -31.49 2.42 4.57
CA LEU A 387 -32.83 1.88 4.79
C LEU A 387 -32.99 0.57 4.00
N HIS A 388 -33.58 -0.45 4.64
CA HIS A 388 -33.90 -1.73 4.03
C HIS A 388 -35.40 -1.97 3.97
N GLY A 389 -35.80 -2.87 3.05
CA GLY A 389 -37.23 -3.14 2.81
C GLY A 389 -37.99 -3.75 3.99
N ASP A 390 -37.30 -4.31 4.98
CA ASP A 390 -37.85 -4.84 6.23
C ASP A 390 -37.99 -3.76 7.33
N GLY A 391 -37.67 -2.50 7.02
CA GLY A 391 -37.70 -1.37 7.95
C GLY A 391 -36.51 -1.27 8.86
N SER A 392 -35.51 -2.19 8.73
CA SER A 392 -34.26 -2.09 9.47
C SER A 392 -33.39 -1.01 8.86
N VAL A 393 -32.52 -0.38 9.70
CA VAL A 393 -31.67 0.73 9.30
C VAL A 393 -30.22 0.38 9.62
N GLY A 394 -29.39 0.38 8.60
CA GLY A 394 -27.95 0.32 8.74
C GLY A 394 -27.33 1.72 8.76
N PHE A 395 -26.06 1.79 9.13
CA PHE A 395 -25.26 3.01 9.07
C PHE A 395 -24.06 2.78 8.15
N TYR A 396 -23.83 3.70 7.21
CA TYR A 396 -22.74 3.61 6.28
C TYR A 396 -22.13 5.00 6.03
N LEU A 397 -20.92 5.20 6.49
CA LEU A 397 -20.19 6.45 6.34
C LEU A 397 -18.82 6.17 5.76
N VAL A 398 -18.42 6.97 4.77
CA VAL A 398 -17.06 7.00 4.25
C VAL A 398 -16.48 8.40 4.35
N GLU A 399 -15.19 8.44 4.70
CA GLU A 399 -14.31 9.59 4.48
C GLU A 399 -13.32 9.21 3.38
N VAL A 400 -13.11 10.11 2.43
CA VAL A 400 -12.19 9.90 1.32
C VAL A 400 -11.19 11.03 1.22
N GLU A 401 -9.95 10.68 0.86
CA GLU A 401 -8.98 11.60 0.31
C GLU A 401 -8.84 11.30 -1.18
N ALA A 402 -8.89 12.35 -2.00
CA ALA A 402 -8.79 12.23 -3.45
C ALA A 402 -7.90 13.33 -4.04
N GLN A 403 -7.43 13.10 -5.25
CA GLN A 403 -6.79 14.14 -6.07
C GLN A 403 -7.41 14.14 -7.46
N ARG A 404 -7.16 15.19 -8.26
CA ARG A 404 -7.52 15.18 -9.68
C ARG A 404 -6.78 14.06 -10.39
N ALA A 405 -7.48 13.29 -11.21
CA ALA A 405 -6.91 12.14 -11.93
C ALA A 405 -5.86 12.55 -12.98
N SER A 406 -5.90 13.82 -13.43
CA SER A 406 -4.92 14.40 -14.35
C SER A 406 -3.55 14.71 -13.72
N ILE A 407 -3.45 14.69 -12.39
CA ILE A 407 -2.20 14.94 -11.67
C ILE A 407 -1.50 13.60 -11.43
N PRO A 408 -0.22 13.45 -11.78
CA PRO A 408 0.54 12.24 -11.44
C PRO A 408 0.52 11.98 -9.93
N TYR A 409 0.29 10.73 -9.56
CA TYR A 409 0.40 10.29 -8.17
C TYR A 409 1.72 9.57 -7.97
N ARG A 410 2.36 9.82 -6.85
CA ARG A 410 3.47 9.01 -6.32
C ARG A 410 3.24 8.73 -4.85
N SER A 411 3.59 7.53 -4.42
CA SER A 411 3.53 7.19 -2.99
C SER A 411 4.53 8.02 -2.19
N PRO A 412 4.19 8.47 -0.99
CA PRO A 412 5.16 9.06 -0.08
C PRO A 412 6.32 8.10 0.20
N PHE A 413 7.54 8.66 0.31
CA PHE A 413 8.75 7.90 0.64
C PHE A 413 8.75 7.59 2.16
N GLU A 414 8.05 6.53 2.55
CA GLU A 414 7.91 6.10 3.95
C GLU A 414 8.88 4.96 4.30
N HIS A 415 9.46 4.28 3.30
CA HIS A 415 10.34 3.13 3.48
C HIS A 415 11.76 3.50 3.10
N HIS A 416 12.62 3.58 4.10
CA HIS A 416 14.04 3.93 3.92
C HIS A 416 14.90 2.67 3.85
N LYS A 417 16.07 2.80 3.20
CA LYS A 417 17.08 1.75 3.25
C LYS A 417 17.48 1.49 4.70
N PRO A 418 17.65 0.21 5.08
CA PRO A 418 18.28 -0.11 6.35
C PRO A 418 19.71 0.43 6.40
N GLU A 419 20.15 0.90 7.56
CA GLU A 419 21.55 1.21 7.79
C GLU A 419 22.37 -0.10 7.77
N MET A 420 23.42 -0.11 6.96
CA MET A 420 24.29 -1.26 6.80
C MET A 420 25.56 -1.08 7.62
N HIS A 421 26.03 -2.17 8.21
CA HIS A 421 27.26 -2.22 8.99
C HIS A 421 28.30 -3.06 8.25
N LEU A 422 29.54 -3.09 8.76
CA LEU A 422 30.61 -3.95 8.26
C LEU A 422 30.15 -5.41 8.25
N GLU A 423 30.41 -6.10 7.15
CA GLU A 423 30.07 -7.51 6.97
C GLU A 423 31.25 -8.31 6.44
N THR A 424 31.33 -9.56 6.85
CA THR A 424 32.31 -10.51 6.34
C THR A 424 31.82 -11.15 5.05
N ALA A 425 32.75 -11.25 4.08
CA ALA A 425 32.51 -11.97 2.83
C ALA A 425 33.77 -12.72 2.39
N ILE A 426 33.60 -13.71 1.52
CA ILE A 426 34.69 -14.46 0.89
C ILE A 426 34.79 -14.04 -0.57
N VAL A 427 36.00 -13.78 -1.03
CA VAL A 427 36.30 -13.47 -2.44
C VAL A 427 36.02 -14.70 -3.30
N VAL A 428 35.30 -14.52 -4.40
CA VAL A 428 34.89 -15.60 -5.32
C VAL A 428 35.23 -15.27 -6.78
N GLY A 429 35.24 -16.29 -7.60
CA GLY A 429 35.50 -16.19 -9.03
C GLY A 429 35.33 -17.53 -9.74
N PRO A 430 35.65 -17.61 -11.04
CA PRO A 430 35.63 -18.85 -11.81
C PRO A 430 36.49 -19.94 -11.21
N GLN A 431 36.03 -21.19 -11.37
CA GLN A 431 36.77 -22.33 -10.86
C GLN A 431 38.18 -22.43 -11.50
N GLY A 432 39.20 -22.57 -10.65
CA GLY A 432 40.58 -22.72 -11.07
C GLY A 432 41.39 -21.43 -11.22
N GLU A 433 40.75 -20.27 -11.05
CA GLU A 433 41.39 -18.97 -11.04
C GLU A 433 41.87 -18.62 -9.62
N GLU A 434 43.02 -17.99 -9.48
CA GLU A 434 43.51 -17.47 -8.19
C GLU A 434 43.04 -16.03 -7.95
N VAL A 435 42.87 -15.27 -9.02
CA VAL A 435 42.50 -13.85 -9.00
C VAL A 435 41.45 -13.60 -10.07
N TYR A 436 40.37 -12.94 -9.71
CA TYR A 436 39.30 -12.56 -10.62
C TYR A 436 38.91 -11.11 -10.39
N THR A 437 39.25 -10.25 -11.36
CA THR A 437 38.96 -8.80 -11.30
C THR A 437 38.46 -8.26 -12.64
N ASP A 438 37.87 -7.10 -12.61
CA ASP A 438 37.57 -6.32 -13.81
C ASP A 438 38.66 -5.23 -14.07
N ALA A 439 38.43 -4.41 -15.09
CA ALA A 439 39.36 -3.34 -15.49
C ALA A 439 39.57 -2.24 -14.41
N LEU A 440 38.74 -2.20 -13.37
CA LEU A 440 38.85 -1.29 -12.22
C LEU A 440 39.39 -1.98 -10.97
N ASN A 441 39.98 -3.17 -11.08
CA ASN A 441 40.43 -4.00 -9.98
C ASN A 441 39.38 -4.28 -8.90
N ARG A 442 38.12 -4.36 -9.30
CA ARG A 442 37.04 -4.75 -8.41
C ARG A 442 36.96 -6.27 -8.32
N ILE A 443 36.45 -6.77 -7.20
CA ILE A 443 36.32 -8.20 -6.91
C ILE A 443 34.85 -8.62 -6.84
N ARG A 444 34.60 -9.92 -6.91
CA ARG A 444 33.34 -10.54 -6.58
C ARG A 444 33.42 -11.22 -5.24
N VAL A 445 32.35 -11.16 -4.45
CA VAL A 445 32.34 -11.73 -3.12
C VAL A 445 31.07 -12.54 -2.85
N ARG A 446 31.19 -13.54 -2.00
CA ARG A 446 30.04 -14.21 -1.40
C ARG A 446 29.94 -13.83 0.06
N PHE A 447 28.82 -13.21 0.45
CA PHE A 447 28.55 -12.89 1.85
C PHE A 447 28.32 -14.17 2.66
N VAL A 448 28.75 -14.20 3.91
CA VAL A 448 28.63 -15.37 4.79
C VAL A 448 27.16 -15.76 5.02
N TRP A 449 26.26 -14.80 5.03
CA TRP A 449 24.82 -15.03 5.17
C TRP A 449 24.13 -15.51 3.87
N ASP A 450 24.80 -15.44 2.72
CA ASP A 450 24.20 -15.88 1.45
C ASP A 450 24.09 -17.41 1.41
N ARG A 451 22.85 -17.88 1.56
CA ARG A 451 22.51 -19.31 1.56
C ARG A 451 22.03 -19.82 0.20
N VAL A 452 21.91 -18.94 -0.79
CA VAL A 452 21.34 -19.25 -2.10
C VAL A 452 22.42 -19.42 -3.14
N ASN A 453 23.41 -18.54 -3.17
CA ASN A 453 24.47 -18.55 -4.16
C ASN A 453 25.49 -19.65 -3.87
N PRO A 454 25.92 -20.44 -4.88
CA PRO A 454 26.91 -21.51 -4.71
C PRO A 454 28.33 -21.00 -4.41
N GLY A 455 28.63 -19.70 -4.62
CA GLY A 455 29.96 -19.12 -4.40
C GLY A 455 30.81 -19.07 -5.66
N ASP A 456 30.18 -18.92 -6.80
CA ASP A 456 30.84 -18.66 -8.09
C ASP A 456 30.99 -17.15 -8.38
N GLU A 457 31.45 -16.83 -9.58
CA GLU A 457 31.63 -15.45 -10.07
C GLU A 457 30.33 -14.64 -10.16
N ASN A 458 29.17 -15.26 -9.93
CA ASN A 458 27.85 -14.61 -9.97
C ASN A 458 27.31 -14.30 -8.58
N ALA A 459 28.12 -14.47 -7.51
CA ALA A 459 27.66 -14.30 -6.14
C ALA A 459 27.34 -12.84 -5.75
N SER A 460 27.96 -11.85 -6.39
CA SER A 460 27.71 -10.44 -6.13
C SER A 460 27.87 -9.57 -7.38
N CYS A 461 27.51 -8.29 -7.28
CA CYS A 461 28.04 -7.28 -8.20
C CYS A 461 29.55 -7.08 -7.99
N TRP A 462 30.20 -6.31 -8.87
CA TRP A 462 31.59 -5.92 -8.70
C TRP A 462 31.75 -4.97 -7.51
N VAL A 463 32.56 -5.36 -6.52
CA VAL A 463 32.85 -4.63 -5.29
C VAL A 463 34.20 -3.96 -5.38
N ARG A 464 34.31 -2.69 -5.02
CA ARG A 464 35.58 -1.94 -5.03
C ARG A 464 36.47 -2.43 -3.91
N VAL A 465 37.81 -2.46 -4.19
CA VAL A 465 38.83 -2.74 -3.19
C VAL A 465 39.46 -1.42 -2.74
N VAL A 466 39.45 -1.17 -1.43
CA VAL A 466 40.14 -0.01 -0.84
C VAL A 466 41.66 -0.22 -0.91
N GLN A 467 42.35 0.78 -1.36
CA GLN A 467 43.82 0.77 -1.42
C GLN A 467 44.42 1.75 -0.40
N SER A 468 45.58 1.46 0.12
CA SER A 468 46.27 2.30 1.12
C SER A 468 46.70 3.64 0.55
N ASP A 469 47.11 3.68 -0.72
CA ASP A 469 47.60 4.86 -1.40
C ASP A 469 47.31 4.74 -2.91
N THR A 470 46.68 5.75 -3.50
CA THR A 470 46.36 5.77 -4.95
C THR A 470 46.44 7.20 -5.50
N GLY A 471 47.07 7.33 -6.66
CA GLY A 471 47.17 8.61 -7.37
C GLY A 471 47.38 8.43 -8.86
N GLY A 472 47.47 9.55 -9.59
CA GLY A 472 47.75 9.55 -11.02
C GLY A 472 49.15 9.11 -11.33
N GLY A 473 49.37 7.82 -11.55
CA GLY A 473 50.68 7.22 -11.90
C GLY A 473 51.50 6.73 -10.72
N TYR A 474 50.98 6.69 -9.49
CA TYR A 474 51.63 6.11 -8.32
C TYR A 474 50.62 5.46 -7.38
N GLY A 475 51.08 4.64 -6.43
CA GLY A 475 50.29 3.97 -5.39
C GLY A 475 50.50 2.46 -5.34
N GLY A 476 49.88 1.85 -4.33
CA GLY A 476 49.88 0.40 -4.17
C GLY A 476 48.60 -0.21 -4.73
N VAL A 477 48.71 -1.37 -5.36
CA VAL A 477 47.54 -2.16 -5.76
C VAL A 477 47.63 -3.51 -5.05
N HIS A 478 46.67 -3.75 -4.16
CA HIS A 478 46.48 -5.05 -3.53
C HIS A 478 45.13 -5.63 -4.00
N ILE A 479 45.16 -6.84 -4.49
CA ILE A 479 43.94 -7.54 -4.96
C ILE A 479 43.80 -8.78 -4.09
N PRO A 480 42.71 -8.86 -3.30
CA PRO A 480 42.37 -10.07 -2.55
C PRO A 480 42.17 -11.25 -3.49
N ARG A 481 42.69 -12.42 -3.12
CA ARG A 481 42.60 -13.66 -3.91
C ARG A 481 41.29 -14.40 -3.63
N ILE A 482 40.89 -15.24 -4.57
CA ILE A 482 39.75 -16.13 -4.39
C ILE A 482 39.96 -17.02 -3.17
N GLY A 483 38.96 -17.07 -2.27
CA GLY A 483 39.02 -17.78 -0.99
C GLY A 483 39.47 -16.93 0.20
N GLU A 484 39.94 -15.72 0.00
CA GLU A 484 40.31 -14.82 1.10
C GLU A 484 39.06 -14.18 1.74
N GLU A 485 39.14 -14.01 3.06
CA GLU A 485 38.13 -13.25 3.82
C GLU A 485 38.36 -11.74 3.65
N VAL A 486 37.29 -11.00 3.43
CA VAL A 486 37.29 -9.54 3.34
C VAL A 486 36.16 -8.94 4.17
N LEU A 487 36.38 -7.71 4.62
CA LEU A 487 35.35 -6.90 5.25
C LEU A 487 34.73 -5.96 4.20
N ILE A 488 33.43 -5.96 4.10
CA ILE A 488 32.66 -5.12 3.21
C ILE A 488 32.07 -3.95 4.00
N ASP A 489 32.33 -2.75 3.53
CA ASP A 489 31.72 -1.52 4.02
C ASP A 489 30.78 -0.93 2.97
N TYR A 490 29.73 -0.28 3.41
CA TYR A 490 28.69 0.27 2.55
C TYR A 490 28.79 1.80 2.54
N VAL A 491 29.18 2.37 1.42
CA VAL A 491 29.30 3.82 1.27
C VAL A 491 27.92 4.45 1.09
N GLY A 492 27.47 5.16 2.10
CA GLY A 492 26.14 5.81 2.12
C GLY A 492 25.00 4.92 2.63
N GLY A 493 25.35 3.86 3.36
CA GLY A 493 24.41 3.00 4.07
C GLY A 493 23.86 1.84 3.26
#